data_9a906fc767a415da9a289fa4dc3a6d4f
#
_entry.id   9a906fc767a415da9a289fa4dc3a6d4f
#
_cell.length_a   1.000
_cell.length_b   1.000
_cell.length_c   1.000
_cell.angle_alpha   90.00
_cell.angle_beta   90.00
_cell.angle_gamma   90.00
#
_symmetry.space_group_name_H-M   'P 1'
#
loop_
_entity.id
_entity.type
_entity.pdbx_description
1 polymer ?
#
loop_
_entity_poly.entity_id
_entity_poly.type
_entity_poly.pdbx_seq_one_letter_code
_entity_poly.pdbx_strand_id
1 'polypeptide(L)'
;KDHVVCFEELGVNALFVDEAHNFKNLEIFTKMSNIAGIGSNGSQRAMDMRLKTQYINEINHGMGVVMATGTPISNSMSELYVMQMFLQEARLKMKDIYNFDAWASNFGEVTTALELAPEGTGYRMRTRFNKFVNLPELMMMFKEVADIILPEMLDIPKPKLKGGKYIIVESEASDYVRSRMEEMVSRAEAIHNGLVNPWEDNMLKITGEARLLGTDPRLLDLDAPVDEDSKLNKAVRNIYQEYTDSMEIKGTQIIFSDIGTPGNGKPFTVYDYIKQELVLKGCLLYTSDAADDRISVD
;
A
#
# COMPACT_ATOMS: atom_id res chain seq x y z
N LYS A 1 -26.25 -25.56 -16.11
CA LYS A 1 -24.80 -25.22 -16.14
C LYS A 1 -24.73 -23.84 -16.75
N ASP A 2 -24.42 -22.85 -15.96
CA ASP A 2 -24.19 -21.52 -16.47
C ASP A 2 -22.95 -21.58 -17.38
N HIS A 3 -23.10 -21.15 -18.62
CA HIS A 3 -22.00 -21.01 -19.54
C HIS A 3 -21.20 -19.76 -19.10
N VAL A 4 -20.14 -19.96 -18.34
CA VAL A 4 -19.21 -18.90 -18.00
C VAL A 4 -18.32 -18.71 -19.23
N VAL A 5 -18.36 -17.52 -19.83
CA VAL A 5 -17.50 -17.15 -20.94
C VAL A 5 -16.05 -17.07 -20.44
N CYS A 6 -15.15 -17.83 -21.03
CA CYS A 6 -13.73 -17.79 -20.72
C CYS A 6 -13.06 -16.55 -21.35
N PHE A 7 -11.92 -16.13 -20.78
CA PHE A 7 -11.20 -14.94 -21.27
C PHE A 7 -10.80 -15.06 -22.75
N GLU A 8 -10.41 -16.25 -23.17
CA GLU A 8 -10.04 -16.58 -24.54
C GLU A 8 -11.18 -16.41 -25.54
N GLU A 9 -12.42 -16.63 -25.07
CA GLU A 9 -13.64 -16.49 -25.90
C GLU A 9 -14.05 -15.04 -26.12
N LEU A 10 -13.53 -14.11 -25.31
CA LEU A 10 -13.81 -12.66 -25.43
C LEU A 10 -13.17 -12.02 -26.66
N GLY A 11 -12.22 -12.71 -27.32
CA GLY A 11 -11.50 -12.18 -28.47
C GLY A 11 -10.57 -11.01 -28.15
N VAL A 12 -10.16 -10.86 -26.88
CA VAL A 12 -9.22 -9.83 -26.44
C VAL A 12 -7.83 -10.16 -26.98
N ASN A 13 -7.21 -9.20 -27.65
CA ASN A 13 -5.86 -9.35 -28.22
C ASN A 13 -4.84 -8.33 -27.68
N ALA A 14 -5.24 -7.41 -26.82
CA ALA A 14 -4.36 -6.49 -26.13
C ALA A 14 -4.87 -6.23 -24.70
N LEU A 15 -3.96 -6.04 -23.76
CA LEU A 15 -4.28 -5.81 -22.36
C LEU A 15 -3.52 -4.58 -21.85
N PHE A 16 -4.27 -3.56 -21.44
CA PHE A 16 -3.75 -2.35 -20.82
C PHE A 16 -4.14 -2.38 -19.34
N VAL A 17 -3.15 -2.39 -18.46
CA VAL A 17 -3.34 -2.52 -17.02
C VAL A 17 -2.84 -1.26 -16.34
N ASP A 18 -3.76 -0.47 -15.80
CA ASP A 18 -3.43 0.64 -14.94
C ASP A 18 -3.24 0.15 -13.49
N GLU A 19 -2.44 0.89 -12.71
CA GLU A 19 -2.07 0.52 -11.34
C GLU A 19 -1.56 -0.93 -11.23
N ALA A 20 -0.69 -1.32 -12.15
CA ALA A 20 -0.17 -2.69 -12.27
C ALA A 20 0.50 -3.22 -10.99
N HIS A 21 0.93 -2.34 -10.08
CA HIS A 21 1.44 -2.72 -8.76
C HIS A 21 0.42 -3.51 -7.91
N ASN A 22 -0.86 -3.44 -8.24
CA ASN A 22 -1.90 -4.26 -7.59
C ASN A 22 -1.75 -5.77 -7.86
N PHE A 23 -0.95 -6.17 -8.85
CA PHE A 23 -0.72 -7.55 -9.26
C PHE A 23 0.67 -8.08 -8.87
N LYS A 24 1.46 -7.31 -8.16
CA LYS A 24 2.83 -7.67 -7.77
C LYS A 24 2.95 -8.83 -6.77
N ASN A 25 1.86 -9.21 -6.10
CA ASN A 25 1.82 -10.33 -5.16
C ASN A 25 1.58 -11.67 -5.90
N LEU A 26 2.38 -11.96 -6.90
CA LEU A 26 2.41 -13.27 -7.56
C LEU A 26 3.16 -14.26 -6.65
N GLU A 27 2.68 -15.50 -6.59
CA GLU A 27 3.37 -16.55 -5.84
C GLU A 27 4.74 -16.82 -6.45
N ILE A 28 5.76 -16.83 -5.59
CA ILE A 28 7.15 -17.07 -5.97
C ILE A 28 7.58 -18.43 -5.43
N PHE A 29 7.91 -19.35 -6.33
CA PHE A 29 8.48 -20.64 -5.97
C PHE A 29 9.98 -20.49 -5.75
N THR A 30 10.44 -20.75 -4.51
CA THR A 30 11.83 -20.59 -4.11
C THR A 30 12.25 -21.59 -3.05
N LYS A 31 13.53 -21.96 -3.04
CA LYS A 31 14.16 -22.74 -1.97
C LYS A 31 14.60 -21.87 -0.79
N MET A 32 14.56 -20.56 -0.95
CA MET A 32 14.92 -19.61 0.10
C MET A 32 13.81 -19.56 1.15
N SER A 33 14.07 -20.08 2.35
CA SER A 33 13.12 -20.09 3.47
C SER A 33 13.52 -19.06 4.52
N ASN A 34 12.53 -18.51 5.22
CA ASN A 34 12.72 -17.57 6.34
C ASN A 34 13.44 -16.25 5.96
N ILE A 35 13.31 -15.81 4.70
CA ILE A 35 13.89 -14.56 4.21
C ILE A 35 12.75 -13.54 4.01
N ALA A 36 12.84 -12.43 4.73
CA ALA A 36 11.88 -11.35 4.56
C ALA A 36 12.07 -10.65 3.20
N GLY A 37 10.97 -10.24 2.56
CA GLY A 37 11.00 -9.60 1.25
C GLY A 37 10.80 -10.56 0.08
N ILE A 38 10.61 -11.86 0.34
CA ILE A 38 10.21 -12.84 -0.66
C ILE A 38 8.77 -13.27 -0.35
N GLY A 39 7.84 -12.95 -1.26
CA GLY A 39 6.44 -13.32 -1.12
C GLY A 39 6.23 -14.80 -1.41
N SER A 40 5.91 -15.59 -0.37
CA SER A 40 5.55 -17.02 -0.51
C SER A 40 4.06 -17.24 -0.77
N ASN A 41 3.22 -16.28 -0.43
CA ASN A 41 1.76 -16.37 -0.59
C ASN A 41 1.32 -15.46 -1.73
N GLY A 42 0.94 -16.06 -2.86
CA GLY A 42 0.40 -15.34 -4.00
C GLY A 42 -1.06 -14.94 -3.80
N SER A 43 -1.50 -13.88 -4.48
CA SER A 43 -2.91 -13.53 -4.57
C SER A 43 -3.54 -14.17 -5.80
N GLN A 44 -4.79 -14.63 -5.67
CA GLN A 44 -5.55 -15.16 -6.81
C GLN A 44 -5.65 -14.14 -7.95
N ARG A 45 -5.79 -12.85 -7.62
CA ARG A 45 -5.82 -11.76 -8.60
C ARG A 45 -4.52 -11.65 -9.40
N ALA A 46 -3.36 -11.80 -8.77
CA ALA A 46 -2.08 -11.79 -9.47
C ALA A 46 -1.90 -13.04 -10.36
N MET A 47 -2.36 -14.19 -9.89
CA MET A 47 -2.33 -15.43 -10.68
C MET A 47 -3.25 -15.35 -11.89
N ASP A 48 -4.47 -14.84 -11.73
CA ASP A 48 -5.40 -14.62 -12.84
C ASP A 48 -4.81 -13.64 -13.88
N MET A 49 -4.20 -12.53 -13.43
CA MET A 49 -3.49 -11.61 -14.32
C MET A 49 -2.32 -12.31 -15.03
N ARG A 50 -1.62 -13.19 -14.34
CA ARG A 50 -0.51 -13.96 -14.94
C ARG A 50 -0.98 -14.82 -16.09
N LEU A 51 -2.08 -15.55 -15.94
CA LEU A 51 -2.65 -16.39 -16.99
C LEU A 51 -3.09 -15.56 -18.21
N LYS A 52 -3.76 -14.42 -17.95
CA LYS A 52 -4.19 -13.51 -19.02
C LYS A 52 -3.02 -12.91 -19.79
N THR A 53 -1.98 -12.47 -19.09
CA THR A 53 -0.79 -11.91 -19.76
C THR A 53 -0.02 -12.97 -20.55
N GLN A 54 0.05 -14.21 -20.05
CA GLN A 54 0.63 -15.32 -20.79
C GLN A 54 -0.12 -15.59 -22.08
N TYR A 55 -1.44 -15.69 -22.02
CA TYR A 55 -2.30 -15.89 -23.20
C TYR A 55 -2.09 -14.77 -24.24
N ILE A 56 -2.14 -13.51 -23.83
CA ILE A 56 -1.97 -12.35 -24.73
C ILE A 56 -0.56 -12.36 -25.36
N ASN A 57 0.48 -12.62 -24.58
CA ASN A 57 1.86 -12.72 -25.07
C ASN A 57 2.03 -13.90 -26.07
N GLU A 58 1.34 -15.00 -25.82
CA GLU A 58 1.40 -16.19 -26.69
C GLU A 58 0.79 -15.95 -28.06
N ILE A 59 -0.43 -15.40 -28.11
CA ILE A 59 -1.11 -15.09 -29.38
C ILE A 59 -0.48 -13.93 -30.16
N ASN A 60 0.26 -13.03 -29.50
CA ASN A 60 0.89 -11.85 -30.10
C ASN A 60 2.42 -11.89 -30.10
N HIS A 61 3.01 -13.09 -30.02
CA HIS A 61 4.46 -13.25 -30.09
C HIS A 61 5.26 -12.38 -29.09
N GLY A 62 4.77 -12.27 -27.87
CA GLY A 62 5.41 -11.54 -26.78
C GLY A 62 5.03 -10.05 -26.70
N MET A 63 4.00 -9.63 -27.42
CA MET A 63 3.47 -8.27 -27.42
C MET A 63 2.03 -8.22 -26.93
N GLY A 64 1.47 -7.01 -26.83
CA GLY A 64 0.04 -6.81 -26.52
C GLY A 64 -0.27 -6.63 -25.02
N VAL A 65 0.73 -6.63 -24.15
CA VAL A 65 0.57 -6.33 -22.71
C VAL A 65 1.27 -5.02 -22.38
N VAL A 66 0.50 -4.06 -21.84
CA VAL A 66 1.01 -2.78 -21.36
C VAL A 66 0.62 -2.62 -19.90
N MET A 67 1.59 -2.38 -19.03
CA MET A 67 1.39 -2.18 -17.60
C MET A 67 1.87 -0.79 -17.19
N ALA A 68 0.97 0.02 -16.63
CA ALA A 68 1.28 1.34 -16.10
C ALA A 68 1.26 1.32 -14.57
N THR A 69 2.26 1.94 -13.93
CA THR A 69 2.31 2.10 -12.47
C THR A 69 3.33 3.16 -12.07
N GLY A 70 2.99 3.95 -11.04
CA GLY A 70 3.94 4.85 -10.38
C GLY A 70 4.89 4.16 -9.39
N THR A 71 4.62 2.90 -9.01
CA THR A 71 5.35 2.17 -7.96
C THR A 71 5.62 0.71 -8.34
N PRO A 72 6.47 0.45 -9.36
CA PRO A 72 6.76 -0.92 -9.79
C PRO A 72 7.44 -1.75 -8.69
N ILE A 73 8.18 -1.09 -7.81
CA ILE A 73 8.82 -1.67 -6.63
C ILE A 73 8.47 -0.79 -5.43
N SER A 74 7.91 -1.36 -4.37
CA SER A 74 7.59 -0.61 -3.16
C SER A 74 8.07 -1.29 -1.87
N ASN A 75 7.89 -2.59 -1.74
CA ASN A 75 8.16 -3.32 -0.49
C ASN A 75 9.30 -4.32 -0.61
N SER A 76 9.52 -4.87 -1.79
CA SER A 76 10.51 -5.92 -2.01
C SER A 76 11.09 -5.89 -3.41
N MET A 77 12.36 -6.26 -3.52
CA MET A 77 13.04 -6.44 -4.79
C MET A 77 12.40 -7.54 -5.65
N SER A 78 11.78 -8.54 -5.04
CA SER A 78 11.07 -9.60 -5.74
C SER A 78 9.89 -9.09 -6.59
N GLU A 79 9.38 -7.89 -6.29
CA GLU A 79 8.34 -7.24 -7.09
C GLU A 79 8.82 -6.93 -8.52
N LEU A 80 10.10 -6.58 -8.69
CA LEU A 80 10.67 -6.37 -10.03
C LEU A 80 10.72 -7.68 -10.84
N TYR A 81 11.10 -8.78 -10.20
CA TYR A 81 11.02 -10.10 -10.82
C TYR A 81 9.60 -10.41 -11.29
N VAL A 82 8.59 -10.12 -10.47
CA VAL A 82 7.19 -10.33 -10.84
C VAL A 82 6.80 -9.48 -12.06
N MET A 83 7.22 -8.20 -12.12
CA MET A 83 6.99 -7.37 -13.30
C MET A 83 7.65 -7.95 -14.56
N GLN A 84 8.88 -8.46 -14.44
CA GLN A 84 9.55 -9.13 -15.54
C GLN A 84 8.85 -10.45 -15.94
N MET A 85 8.26 -11.16 -14.99
CA MET A 85 7.46 -12.35 -15.29
C MET A 85 6.23 -12.02 -16.15
N PHE A 86 5.61 -10.88 -15.98
CA PHE A 86 4.50 -10.44 -16.83
C PHE A 86 4.96 -9.97 -18.21
N LEU A 87 6.09 -9.29 -18.30
CA LEU A 87 6.51 -8.53 -19.48
C LEU A 87 7.64 -9.19 -20.29
N GLN A 88 8.49 -9.99 -19.64
CA GLN A 88 9.76 -10.50 -20.21
C GLN A 88 9.97 -12.01 -20.01
N GLU A 89 8.92 -12.79 -19.86
CA GLU A 89 9.04 -14.23 -19.56
C GLU A 89 9.96 -14.97 -20.54
N ALA A 90 9.78 -14.72 -21.84
CA ALA A 90 10.63 -15.34 -22.87
C ALA A 90 12.11 -14.95 -22.71
N ARG A 91 12.38 -13.71 -22.32
CA ARG A 91 13.74 -13.20 -22.08
C ARG A 91 14.38 -13.87 -20.87
N LEU A 92 13.61 -13.99 -19.77
CA LEU A 92 14.06 -14.69 -18.56
C LEU A 92 14.41 -16.17 -18.86
N LYS A 93 13.57 -16.85 -19.65
CA LYS A 93 13.81 -18.23 -20.08
C LYS A 93 15.07 -18.35 -20.95
N MET A 94 15.25 -17.44 -21.91
CA MET A 94 16.41 -17.44 -22.81
C MET A 94 17.73 -17.22 -22.07
N LYS A 95 17.71 -16.50 -20.94
CA LYS A 95 18.89 -16.25 -20.08
C LYS A 95 19.04 -17.26 -18.94
N ASP A 96 18.22 -18.30 -18.88
CA ASP A 96 18.21 -19.31 -17.82
C ASP A 96 17.99 -18.75 -16.39
N ILE A 97 17.34 -17.59 -16.28
CA ILE A 97 16.99 -16.92 -15.02
C ILE A 97 15.47 -16.84 -14.80
N TYR A 98 14.71 -17.71 -15.43
CA TYR A 98 13.26 -17.78 -15.27
C TYR A 98 12.85 -18.18 -13.85
N ASN A 99 13.59 -19.08 -13.20
CA ASN A 99 13.34 -19.43 -11.82
C ASN A 99 13.82 -18.32 -10.89
N PHE A 100 13.03 -18.01 -9.86
CA PHE A 100 13.36 -16.94 -8.91
C PHE A 100 14.74 -17.12 -8.26
N ASP A 101 15.11 -18.33 -7.86
CA ASP A 101 16.41 -18.58 -7.22
C ASP A 101 17.58 -18.25 -8.16
N ALA A 102 17.44 -18.56 -9.46
CA ALA A 102 18.43 -18.20 -10.46
C ALA A 102 18.47 -16.68 -10.71
N TRP A 103 17.31 -16.02 -10.77
CA TRP A 103 17.23 -14.58 -10.88
C TRP A 103 17.83 -13.88 -9.64
N ALA A 104 17.45 -14.35 -8.46
CA ALA A 104 17.91 -13.78 -7.19
C ALA A 104 19.42 -13.91 -6.99
N SER A 105 20.03 -15.03 -7.41
CA SER A 105 21.49 -15.22 -7.33
C SER A 105 22.28 -14.31 -8.29
N ASN A 106 21.66 -13.83 -9.37
CA ASN A 106 22.29 -12.88 -10.30
C ASN A 106 22.11 -11.42 -9.91
N PHE A 107 20.97 -11.07 -9.29
CA PHE A 107 20.57 -9.67 -9.13
C PHE A 107 20.31 -9.25 -7.70
N GLY A 108 20.34 -10.16 -6.73
CA GLY A 108 20.03 -9.85 -5.36
C GLY A 108 20.99 -10.47 -4.35
N GLU A 109 21.09 -9.79 -3.24
CA GLU A 109 21.87 -10.23 -2.08
C GLU A 109 20.98 -10.23 -0.84
N VAL A 110 21.14 -11.28 -0.05
CA VAL A 110 20.48 -11.42 1.24
C VAL A 110 21.38 -10.80 2.31
N THR A 111 20.83 -9.87 3.08
CA THR A 111 21.53 -9.25 4.19
C THR A 111 20.88 -9.64 5.50
N THR A 112 21.70 -9.84 6.54
CA THR A 112 21.26 -10.10 7.91
C THR A 112 21.67 -8.92 8.79
N ALA A 113 20.68 -8.30 9.43
CA ALA A 113 20.88 -7.15 10.29
C ALA A 113 20.16 -7.32 11.62
N LEU A 114 20.67 -6.63 12.65
CA LEU A 114 20.02 -6.51 13.93
C LEU A 114 18.96 -5.40 13.81
N GLU A 115 17.69 -5.76 13.93
CA GLU A 115 16.56 -4.84 13.83
C GLU A 115 15.83 -4.74 15.17
N LEU A 116 15.29 -3.55 15.46
CA LEU A 116 14.38 -3.38 16.58
C LEU A 116 13.17 -4.30 16.41
N ALA A 117 12.82 -5.02 17.45
CA ALA A 117 11.64 -5.86 17.43
C ALA A 117 10.37 -5.00 17.27
N PRO A 118 9.32 -5.48 16.58
CA PRO A 118 8.09 -4.69 16.32
C PRO A 118 7.41 -4.19 17.59
N GLU A 119 7.55 -4.91 18.69
CA GLU A 119 7.06 -4.57 20.03
C GLU A 119 7.85 -3.44 20.69
N GLY A 120 9.00 -3.02 20.12
CA GLY A 120 9.84 -1.95 20.64
C GLY A 120 10.73 -2.38 21.82
N THR A 121 10.65 -3.62 22.27
CA THR A 121 11.34 -4.15 23.46
C THR A 121 12.47 -5.11 23.10
N GLY A 122 13.50 -4.63 22.43
CA GLY A 122 14.67 -5.48 22.14
C GLY A 122 15.05 -5.51 20.67
N TYR A 123 16.05 -6.32 20.36
CA TYR A 123 16.60 -6.46 19.02
C TYR A 123 16.55 -7.92 18.57
N ARG A 124 16.28 -8.13 17.28
CA ARG A 124 16.33 -9.46 16.67
C ARG A 124 17.15 -9.45 15.39
N MET A 125 17.84 -10.54 15.11
CA MET A 125 18.47 -10.76 13.81
C MET A 125 17.37 -11.04 12.76
N ARG A 126 17.40 -10.29 11.67
CA ARG A 126 16.47 -10.50 10.56
C ARG A 126 17.22 -10.56 9.25
N THR A 127 16.95 -11.61 8.50
CA THR A 127 17.50 -11.83 7.17
C THR A 127 16.51 -11.30 6.13
N ARG A 128 16.97 -10.43 5.23
CA ARG A 128 16.15 -9.80 4.19
C ARG A 128 16.80 -9.93 2.82
N PHE A 129 15.97 -10.11 1.81
CA PHE A 129 16.35 -9.96 0.41
C PHE A 129 16.11 -8.49 0.02
N ASN A 130 17.14 -7.65 0.14
CA ASN A 130 16.97 -6.19 0.09
C ASN A 130 18.10 -5.42 -0.58
N LYS A 131 19.09 -6.09 -1.17
CA LYS A 131 20.19 -5.43 -1.84
C LYS A 131 20.32 -5.90 -3.27
N PHE A 132 20.23 -4.96 -4.23
CA PHE A 132 20.49 -5.26 -5.63
C PHE A 132 22.00 -5.41 -5.88
N VAL A 133 22.36 -6.43 -6.62
CA VAL A 133 23.68 -6.63 -7.21
C VAL A 133 23.52 -6.64 -8.74
N ASN A 134 24.61 -6.41 -9.47
CA ASN A 134 24.58 -6.36 -10.92
C ASN A 134 23.43 -5.50 -11.51
N LEU A 135 23.13 -4.39 -10.84
CA LEU A 135 22.04 -3.48 -11.20
C LEU A 135 22.11 -2.95 -12.64
N PRO A 136 23.31 -2.63 -13.21
CA PRO A 136 23.39 -2.18 -14.59
C PRO A 136 22.82 -3.18 -15.60
N GLU A 137 23.12 -4.47 -15.48
CA GLU A 137 22.61 -5.51 -16.38
C GLU A 137 21.09 -5.70 -16.18
N LEU A 138 20.65 -5.75 -14.94
CA LEU A 138 19.21 -5.83 -14.62
C LEU A 138 18.43 -4.67 -15.24
N MET A 139 18.92 -3.44 -15.10
CA MET A 139 18.28 -2.25 -15.65
C MET A 139 18.33 -2.20 -17.17
N MET A 140 19.43 -2.65 -17.79
CA MET A 140 19.48 -2.79 -19.25
C MET A 140 18.42 -3.76 -19.76
N MET A 141 18.29 -4.91 -19.11
CA MET A 141 17.29 -5.91 -19.46
C MET A 141 15.85 -5.38 -19.22
N PHE A 142 15.60 -4.70 -18.11
CA PHE A 142 14.27 -4.17 -17.81
C PHE A 142 13.87 -3.06 -18.78
N LYS A 143 14.80 -2.20 -19.17
CA LYS A 143 14.56 -1.12 -20.16
C LYS A 143 14.23 -1.62 -21.58
N GLU A 144 14.45 -2.89 -21.89
CA GLU A 144 14.00 -3.47 -23.16
C GLU A 144 12.45 -3.42 -23.29
N VAL A 145 11.74 -3.41 -22.18
CA VAL A 145 10.26 -3.45 -22.10
C VAL A 145 9.65 -2.35 -21.25
N ALA A 146 10.45 -1.51 -20.62
CA ALA A 146 9.97 -0.47 -19.72
C ALA A 146 10.39 0.92 -20.21
N ASP A 147 9.42 1.82 -20.31
CA ASP A 147 9.64 3.25 -20.40
C ASP A 147 9.54 3.85 -18.98
N ILE A 148 10.63 4.48 -18.53
CA ILE A 148 10.75 4.99 -17.17
C ILE A 148 10.81 6.51 -17.22
N ILE A 149 9.76 7.16 -16.74
CA ILE A 149 9.66 8.61 -16.66
C ILE A 149 9.82 9.03 -15.20
N LEU A 150 10.88 9.77 -14.90
CA LEU A 150 11.14 10.32 -13.58
C LEU A 150 10.45 11.69 -13.41
N PRO A 151 10.10 12.10 -12.18
CA PRO A 151 9.50 13.42 -11.93
C PRO A 151 10.30 14.61 -12.47
N GLU A 152 11.61 14.48 -12.55
CA GLU A 152 12.53 15.51 -13.07
C GLU A 152 12.48 15.63 -14.60
N MET A 153 12.00 14.60 -15.30
CA MET A 153 11.83 14.59 -16.75
C MET A 153 10.50 15.23 -17.18
N LEU A 154 9.60 15.47 -16.22
CA LEU A 154 8.28 16.03 -16.48
C LEU A 154 8.32 17.56 -16.27
N ASP A 155 8.09 18.31 -17.34
CA ASP A 155 7.88 19.77 -17.28
C ASP A 155 6.40 20.08 -16.97
N ILE A 156 5.93 19.59 -15.83
CA ILE A 156 4.56 19.83 -15.35
C ILE A 156 4.60 20.96 -14.31
N PRO A 157 3.80 22.01 -14.48
CA PRO A 157 3.70 23.07 -13.48
C PRO A 157 3.21 22.50 -12.16
N LYS A 158 4.05 22.54 -11.13
CA LYS A 158 3.75 22.08 -9.78
C LYS A 158 3.38 23.26 -8.89
N PRO A 159 2.29 23.23 -8.15
CA PRO A 159 1.97 24.27 -7.17
C PRO A 159 3.10 24.32 -6.12
N LYS A 160 3.50 25.54 -5.78
CA LYS A 160 4.52 25.73 -4.75
C LYS A 160 3.90 25.54 -3.38
N LEU A 161 4.57 24.80 -2.51
CA LEU A 161 4.17 24.68 -1.11
C LEU A 161 4.31 26.01 -0.38
N LYS A 162 3.33 26.38 0.42
CA LYS A 162 3.40 27.53 1.33
C LYS A 162 4.57 27.32 2.31
N GLY A 163 5.55 28.20 2.30
CA GLY A 163 6.76 28.04 3.11
C GLY A 163 7.77 27.01 2.60
N GLY A 164 7.60 26.44 1.41
CA GLY A 164 8.58 25.56 0.72
C GLY A 164 8.67 24.13 1.26
N LYS A 165 7.89 23.77 2.29
CA LYS A 165 7.90 22.43 2.93
C LYS A 165 6.54 22.04 3.46
N TYR A 166 6.36 20.75 3.70
CA TYR A 166 5.17 20.22 4.37
C TYR A 166 5.11 20.69 5.84
N ILE A 167 3.89 20.98 6.31
CA ILE A 167 3.62 21.24 7.71
C ILE A 167 3.23 19.90 8.36
N ILE A 168 4.04 19.47 9.32
CA ILE A 168 3.76 18.27 10.13
C ILE A 168 3.06 18.73 11.40
N VAL A 169 1.87 18.17 11.63
CA VAL A 169 1.09 18.44 12.86
C VAL A 169 1.11 17.19 13.72
N GLU A 170 1.73 17.27 14.87
CA GLU A 170 1.89 16.16 15.80
C GLU A 170 0.83 16.24 16.91
N SER A 171 0.41 15.10 17.42
CA SER A 171 -0.44 14.96 18.60
C SER A 171 0.25 14.04 19.61
N GLU A 172 0.24 14.44 20.85
CA GLU A 172 0.67 13.56 21.93
C GLU A 172 -0.38 12.49 22.19
N ALA A 173 0.07 11.30 22.61
CA ALA A 173 -0.84 10.25 23.00
C ALA A 173 -1.52 10.62 24.32
N SER A 174 -2.85 10.50 24.38
CA SER A 174 -3.60 10.61 25.62
C SER A 174 -3.30 9.45 26.58
N ASP A 175 -3.66 9.57 27.84
CA ASP A 175 -3.45 8.48 28.82
C ASP A 175 -4.23 7.23 28.43
N TYR A 176 -5.40 7.36 27.82
CA TYR A 176 -6.16 6.23 27.27
C TYR A 176 -5.37 5.52 26.17
N VAL A 177 -4.83 6.26 25.20
CA VAL A 177 -4.02 5.69 24.11
C VAL A 177 -2.78 5.01 24.66
N ARG A 178 -2.10 5.61 25.63
CA ARG A 178 -0.91 5.01 26.29
C ARG A 178 -1.24 3.68 26.96
N SER A 179 -2.30 3.64 27.76
CA SER A 179 -2.75 2.41 28.43
C SER A 179 -3.09 1.31 27.42
N ARG A 180 -3.80 1.64 26.35
CA ARG A 180 -4.13 0.66 25.28
C ARG A 180 -2.88 0.18 24.53
N MET A 181 -1.87 1.04 24.35
CA MET A 181 -0.59 0.64 23.76
C MET A 181 0.19 -0.33 24.66
N GLU A 182 0.18 -0.12 25.98
CA GLU A 182 0.80 -1.03 26.96
C GLU A 182 0.15 -2.42 26.91
N GLU A 183 -1.17 -2.49 26.80
CA GLU A 183 -1.88 -3.76 26.58
C GLU A 183 -1.43 -4.46 25.27
N MET A 184 -1.29 -3.69 24.19
CA MET A 184 -0.84 -4.24 22.90
C MET A 184 0.61 -4.76 22.98
N VAL A 185 1.50 -4.07 23.72
CA VAL A 185 2.87 -4.53 23.97
C VAL A 185 2.85 -5.86 24.73
N SER A 186 2.06 -5.96 25.78
CA SER A 186 1.94 -7.21 26.57
C SER A 186 1.41 -8.37 25.72
N ARG A 187 0.44 -8.12 24.83
CA ARG A 187 -0.06 -9.11 23.87
C ARG A 187 1.03 -9.54 22.88
N ALA A 188 1.80 -8.58 22.36
CA ALA A 188 2.90 -8.87 21.44
C ALA A 188 4.00 -9.74 22.10
N GLU A 189 4.33 -9.47 23.35
CA GLU A 189 5.26 -10.29 24.14
C GLU A 189 4.71 -11.72 24.37
N ALA A 190 3.43 -11.87 24.66
CA ALA A 190 2.79 -13.18 24.81
C ALA A 190 2.85 -14.00 23.51
N ILE A 191 2.62 -13.36 22.33
CA ILE A 191 2.77 -13.99 21.03
C ILE A 191 4.23 -14.39 20.79
N HIS A 192 5.17 -13.50 21.08
CA HIS A 192 6.61 -13.77 20.90
C HIS A 192 7.07 -14.98 21.71
N ASN A 193 6.55 -15.11 22.93
CA ASN A 193 6.85 -16.22 23.83
C ASN A 193 6.06 -17.51 23.52
N GLY A 194 5.24 -17.51 22.47
CA GLY A 194 4.45 -18.68 22.07
C GLY A 194 3.32 -19.05 23.05
N LEU A 195 2.87 -18.10 23.86
CA LEU A 195 1.83 -18.30 24.88
C LEU A 195 0.40 -18.21 24.31
N VAL A 196 0.24 -17.73 23.07
CA VAL A 196 -1.04 -17.51 22.41
C VAL A 196 -1.04 -18.17 21.04
N ASN A 197 -2.15 -18.80 20.68
CA ASN A 197 -2.30 -19.41 19.35
C ASN A 197 -2.46 -18.34 18.27
N PRO A 198 -1.85 -18.50 17.06
CA PRO A 198 -1.91 -17.51 15.98
C PRO A 198 -3.31 -17.15 15.50
N TRP A 199 -4.29 -18.01 15.68
CA TRP A 199 -5.70 -17.74 15.34
C TRP A 199 -6.46 -16.95 16.40
N GLU A 200 -6.01 -16.95 17.66
CA GLU A 200 -6.58 -16.15 18.74
C GLU A 200 -6.04 -14.72 18.67
N ASP A 201 -4.73 -14.59 18.60
CA ASP A 201 -4.06 -13.32 18.44
C ASP A 201 -2.74 -13.46 17.65
N ASN A 202 -2.35 -12.39 16.92
CA ASN A 202 -1.14 -12.39 16.11
C ASN A 202 -0.65 -10.95 15.84
N MET A 203 0.60 -10.81 15.43
CA MET A 203 1.22 -9.50 15.19
C MET A 203 0.52 -8.67 14.11
N LEU A 204 -0.12 -9.31 13.10
CA LEU A 204 -0.87 -8.59 12.08
C LEU A 204 -2.11 -7.91 12.67
N LYS A 205 -2.82 -8.61 13.55
CA LYS A 205 -3.99 -8.08 14.27
C LYS A 205 -3.57 -6.92 15.17
N ILE A 206 -2.53 -7.10 16.00
CA ILE A 206 -2.02 -6.05 16.90
C ILE A 206 -1.58 -4.82 16.14
N THR A 207 -0.80 -4.97 15.05
CA THR A 207 -0.37 -3.83 14.24
C THR A 207 -1.53 -3.13 13.54
N GLY A 208 -2.55 -3.87 13.10
CA GLY A 208 -3.79 -3.32 12.58
C GLY A 208 -4.52 -2.45 13.63
N GLU A 209 -4.73 -3.01 14.82
CA GLU A 209 -5.36 -2.31 15.95
C GLU A 209 -4.54 -1.07 16.38
N ALA A 210 -3.22 -1.16 16.45
CA ALA A 210 -2.35 -0.03 16.79
C ALA A 210 -2.44 1.11 15.77
N ARG A 211 -2.60 0.80 14.48
CA ARG A 211 -2.83 1.83 13.45
C ARG A 211 -4.18 2.53 13.62
N LEU A 212 -5.23 1.77 13.95
CA LEU A 212 -6.55 2.32 14.24
C LEU A 212 -6.50 3.22 15.50
N LEU A 213 -5.93 2.70 16.59
CA LEU A 213 -5.73 3.45 17.85
C LEU A 213 -4.96 4.75 17.65
N GLY A 214 -3.86 4.70 16.89
CA GLY A 214 -3.03 5.87 16.59
C GLY A 214 -3.68 6.88 15.63
N THR A 215 -4.79 6.53 14.98
CA THR A 215 -5.59 7.43 14.17
C THR A 215 -6.69 8.08 15.03
N ASP A 216 -7.57 7.26 15.58
CA ASP A 216 -8.58 7.67 16.56
C ASP A 216 -9.03 6.44 17.37
N PRO A 217 -9.02 6.46 18.71
CA PRO A 217 -9.41 5.34 19.55
C PRO A 217 -10.83 4.81 19.27
N ARG A 218 -11.76 5.66 18.84
CA ARG A 218 -13.15 5.30 18.52
C ARG A 218 -13.28 4.37 17.31
N LEU A 219 -12.22 4.20 16.52
CA LEU A 219 -12.17 3.18 15.49
C LEU A 219 -12.08 1.74 16.04
N LEU A 220 -11.67 1.60 17.32
CA LEU A 220 -11.60 0.32 18.04
C LEU A 220 -12.69 0.19 19.10
N ASP A 221 -12.97 1.27 19.80
CA ASP A 221 -13.86 1.33 20.95
C ASP A 221 -14.69 2.60 20.86
N LEU A 222 -15.96 2.48 20.56
CA LEU A 222 -16.88 3.62 20.40
C LEU A 222 -17.03 4.45 21.67
N ASP A 223 -16.83 3.83 22.83
CA ASP A 223 -16.92 4.47 24.14
C ASP A 223 -15.60 5.12 24.57
N ALA A 224 -14.57 5.07 23.72
CA ALA A 224 -13.29 5.72 24.00
C ALA A 224 -13.46 7.22 24.23
N PRO A 225 -12.76 7.80 25.21
CA PRO A 225 -12.87 9.22 25.51
C PRO A 225 -12.43 10.08 24.33
N VAL A 226 -13.18 11.14 24.07
CA VAL A 226 -12.82 12.14 23.05
C VAL A 226 -11.69 13.01 23.60
N ASP A 227 -10.56 13.00 22.88
CA ASP A 227 -9.43 13.85 23.17
C ASP A 227 -9.44 15.06 22.24
N GLU A 228 -9.57 16.28 22.80
CA GLU A 228 -9.60 17.52 22.03
C GLU A 228 -8.32 17.76 21.23
N ASP A 229 -7.19 17.24 21.70
CA ASP A 229 -5.89 17.35 21.05
C ASP A 229 -5.53 16.15 20.17
N SER A 230 -6.48 15.26 19.94
CA SER A 230 -6.30 14.14 19.02
C SER A 230 -5.92 14.59 17.61
N LYS A 231 -5.28 13.69 16.86
CA LYS A 231 -4.95 13.95 15.44
C LYS A 231 -6.16 14.39 14.64
N LEU A 232 -7.30 13.73 14.87
CA LEU A 232 -8.51 13.97 14.11
C LEU A 232 -9.10 15.34 14.43
N ASN A 233 -9.12 15.74 15.72
CA ASN A 233 -9.56 17.06 16.12
C ASN A 233 -8.63 18.18 15.66
N LYS A 234 -7.31 17.95 15.67
CA LYS A 234 -6.34 18.88 15.08
C LYS A 234 -6.54 19.01 13.57
N ALA A 235 -6.80 17.91 12.87
CA ALA A 235 -7.11 17.93 11.44
C ALA A 235 -8.38 18.78 11.16
N VAL A 236 -9.46 18.55 11.89
CA VAL A 236 -10.70 19.34 11.75
C VAL A 236 -10.44 20.84 11.98
N ARG A 237 -9.69 21.21 13.03
CA ARG A 237 -9.33 22.61 13.28
C ARG A 237 -8.55 23.22 12.11
N ASN A 238 -7.55 22.50 11.60
CA ASN A 238 -6.73 22.99 10.49
C ASN A 238 -7.55 23.12 9.20
N ILE A 239 -8.40 22.14 8.89
CA ILE A 239 -9.28 22.19 7.73
C ILE A 239 -10.23 23.40 7.82
N TYR A 240 -10.82 23.62 8.98
CA TYR A 240 -11.69 24.76 9.21
C TYR A 240 -10.96 26.10 9.09
N GLN A 241 -9.74 26.18 9.62
CA GLN A 241 -8.91 27.39 9.50
C GLN A 241 -8.58 27.68 8.03
N GLU A 242 -8.10 26.73 7.27
CA GLU A 242 -7.81 26.90 5.84
C GLU A 242 -9.09 27.22 5.03
N TYR A 243 -10.23 26.65 5.40
CA TYR A 243 -11.52 26.99 4.81
C TYR A 243 -11.84 28.47 5.02
N THR A 244 -11.68 28.96 6.24
CA THR A 244 -11.95 30.36 6.60
C THR A 244 -10.97 31.30 5.89
N ASP A 245 -9.68 31.00 5.92
CA ASP A 245 -8.62 31.82 5.33
C ASP A 245 -8.72 31.90 3.80
N SER A 246 -9.31 30.89 3.16
CA SER A 246 -9.44 30.82 1.71
C SER A 246 -10.84 31.14 1.16
N MET A 247 -11.76 31.61 2.00
CA MET A 247 -13.15 31.90 1.60
C MET A 247 -13.26 32.89 0.44
N GLU A 248 -12.46 33.97 0.46
CA GLU A 248 -12.49 35.01 -0.58
C GLU A 248 -12.10 34.48 -1.97
N ILE A 249 -11.12 33.56 -2.02
CA ILE A 249 -10.64 32.95 -3.25
C ILE A 249 -11.36 31.64 -3.59
N LYS A 250 -12.35 31.23 -2.78
CA LYS A 250 -13.06 29.95 -2.90
C LYS A 250 -12.09 28.77 -2.97
N GLY A 251 -11.10 28.74 -2.07
CA GLY A 251 -10.08 27.68 -2.02
C GLY A 251 -10.70 26.29 -1.81
N THR A 252 -10.12 25.29 -2.43
CA THR A 252 -10.54 23.89 -2.27
C THR A 252 -9.49 23.11 -1.49
N GLN A 253 -9.94 22.16 -0.69
CA GLN A 253 -9.09 21.27 0.09
C GLN A 253 -9.39 19.82 -0.28
N ILE A 254 -8.37 18.99 -0.34
CA ILE A 254 -8.49 17.54 -0.53
C ILE A 254 -8.01 16.86 0.75
N ILE A 255 -8.85 15.99 1.31
CA ILE A 255 -8.57 15.26 2.54
C ILE A 255 -8.42 13.78 2.20
N PHE A 256 -7.28 13.21 2.56
CA PHE A 256 -6.99 11.79 2.38
C PHE A 256 -6.84 11.09 3.74
N SER A 257 -7.45 9.92 3.87
CA SER A 257 -7.22 9.00 4.98
C SER A 257 -7.30 7.57 4.50
N ASP A 258 -6.23 6.79 4.73
CA ASP A 258 -6.20 5.36 4.42
C ASP A 258 -6.85 4.51 5.52
N ILE A 259 -7.15 5.12 6.66
CA ILE A 259 -7.65 4.46 7.87
C ILE A 259 -9.00 5.06 8.23
N GLY A 260 -9.92 4.20 8.69
CA GLY A 260 -11.26 4.65 9.10
C GLY A 260 -12.10 5.15 7.92
N THR A 261 -11.90 4.57 6.75
CA THR A 261 -12.68 4.86 5.54
C THR A 261 -14.13 4.41 5.68
N PRO A 262 -15.09 5.06 5.00
CA PRO A 262 -16.48 4.66 4.98
C PRO A 262 -16.65 3.19 4.55
N GLY A 263 -17.71 2.55 5.01
CA GLY A 263 -18.05 1.17 4.66
C GLY A 263 -19.34 0.74 5.34
N ASN A 264 -20.05 -0.21 4.71
CA ASN A 264 -21.32 -0.69 5.22
C ASN A 264 -21.19 -1.25 6.65
N GLY A 265 -22.01 -0.74 7.57
CA GLY A 265 -22.09 -1.23 8.95
C GLY A 265 -20.98 -0.71 9.89
N LYS A 266 -20.16 0.23 9.47
CA LYS A 266 -19.19 0.87 10.37
C LYS A 266 -19.86 2.01 11.14
N PRO A 267 -19.91 1.94 12.48
CA PRO A 267 -20.60 2.96 13.30
C PRO A 267 -19.80 4.25 13.43
N PHE A 268 -18.49 4.23 13.19
CA PHE A 268 -17.61 5.39 13.22
C PHE A 268 -16.60 5.32 12.05
N THR A 269 -16.48 6.44 11.33
CA THR A 269 -15.46 6.61 10.28
C THR A 269 -14.79 7.97 10.39
N VAL A 270 -13.57 8.09 9.91
CA VAL A 270 -12.81 9.35 9.91
C VAL A 270 -13.50 10.41 9.06
N TYR A 271 -14.01 10.02 7.89
CA TYR A 271 -14.68 10.96 6.97
C TYR A 271 -16.01 11.46 7.52
N ASP A 272 -16.84 10.57 8.09
CA ASP A 272 -18.12 10.97 8.68
C ASP A 272 -17.92 11.92 9.85
N TYR A 273 -16.92 11.65 10.69
CA TYR A 273 -16.57 12.53 11.79
C TYR A 273 -16.13 13.91 11.32
N ILE A 274 -15.19 13.98 10.36
CA ILE A 274 -14.73 15.25 9.80
C ILE A 274 -15.91 16.03 9.18
N LYS A 275 -16.77 15.35 8.42
CA LYS A 275 -17.96 15.94 7.82
C LYS A 275 -18.89 16.55 8.90
N GLN A 276 -19.21 15.78 9.92
CA GLN A 276 -20.08 16.24 11.01
C GLN A 276 -19.50 17.46 11.74
N GLU A 277 -18.23 17.41 12.10
CA GLU A 277 -17.56 18.50 12.81
C GLU A 277 -17.47 19.80 11.97
N LEU A 278 -17.23 19.68 10.66
CA LEU A 278 -17.21 20.82 9.76
C LEU A 278 -18.60 21.43 9.56
N VAL A 279 -19.64 20.62 9.50
CA VAL A 279 -21.03 21.09 9.43
C VAL A 279 -21.40 21.83 10.72
N LEU A 280 -21.03 21.31 11.90
CA LEU A 280 -21.23 21.97 13.18
C LEU A 280 -20.51 23.33 13.27
N LYS A 281 -19.41 23.49 12.57
CA LYS A 281 -18.66 24.76 12.46
C LYS A 281 -19.22 25.71 11.39
N GLY A 282 -20.30 25.33 10.70
CA GLY A 282 -20.97 26.16 9.69
C GLY A 282 -20.42 26.06 8.28
N CYS A 283 -19.63 25.03 7.97
CA CYS A 283 -19.26 24.76 6.60
C CYS A 283 -20.47 24.33 5.78
N LEU A 284 -20.51 24.74 4.52
CA LEU A 284 -21.63 24.41 3.64
C LEU A 284 -21.64 22.91 3.30
N LEU A 285 -22.81 22.28 3.33
CA LEU A 285 -22.96 20.84 3.04
C LEU A 285 -22.43 20.45 1.66
N TYR A 286 -22.63 21.31 0.65
CA TYR A 286 -22.19 21.01 -0.71
C TYR A 286 -20.65 20.89 -0.83
N THR A 287 -19.88 21.53 0.05
CA THR A 287 -18.41 21.39 0.08
C THR A 287 -17.98 20.03 0.63
N SER A 288 -18.82 19.39 1.45
CA SER A 288 -18.58 18.01 1.93
C SER A 288 -19.09 16.96 0.94
N ASP A 289 -20.13 17.25 0.17
CA ASP A 289 -20.74 16.33 -0.82
C ASP A 289 -19.98 16.33 -2.15
N ALA A 290 -19.27 17.40 -2.50
CA ALA A 290 -18.43 17.44 -3.70
C ALA A 290 -17.30 16.38 -3.71
N ALA A 291 -16.98 15.76 -2.57
CA ALA A 291 -16.09 14.62 -2.48
C ALA A 291 -16.83 13.28 -2.73
N ASP A 292 -18.10 13.19 -2.34
CA ASP A 292 -18.93 11.98 -2.53
C ASP A 292 -19.37 11.81 -3.97
N ASP A 293 -19.68 12.91 -4.69
CA ASP A 293 -20.07 12.86 -6.12
C ASP A 293 -18.93 12.41 -7.05
N ARG A 294 -17.68 12.40 -6.58
CA ARG A 294 -16.55 11.87 -7.35
C ARG A 294 -16.22 10.39 -7.04
N ILE A 295 -16.82 9.82 -6.02
CA ILE A 295 -16.68 8.40 -5.65
C ILE A 295 -17.75 7.55 -6.35
N SER A 296 -18.74 8.15 -6.98
CA SER A 296 -19.80 7.48 -7.73
C SER A 296 -19.62 7.55 -9.26
N VAL A 297 -18.41 7.39 -9.76
CA VAL A 297 -18.17 7.09 -11.16
C VAL A 297 -17.54 5.72 -11.25
N ASP A 298 -18.42 4.74 -11.53
CA ASP A 298 -18.30 3.37 -12.06
C ASP A 298 -16.93 2.67 -12.08
#